data_d827c033786dfa7acbc7f0c5f1f06ae1
#
_entry.id   d827c033786dfa7acbc7f0c5f1f06ae1
#
_cell.length_a   1.000
_cell.length_b   1.000
_cell.length_c   1.000
_cell.angle_alpha   90.00
_cell.angle_beta   90.00
_cell.angle_gamma   90.00
#
_symmetry.space_group_name_H-M   'P 1'
#
loop_
_entity.id
_entity.type
_entity.pdbx_description
1 polymer ?
#
loop_
_entity_poly.entity_id
_entity_poly.type
_entity_poly.pdbx_seq_one_letter_code
_entity_poly.pdbx_strand_id
1 'polypeptide(L)'
;MQQFSLKRDVNILRWPAESDRRELCRAHGLLRLLVVERDHEPPICADIREDWIRMPATNRDFQARIAALRARGGSGTRPQLDQDGILRHGRRSVAVSPSEARLLQLLIKRFGRIAAREELRAYLSEDGREASRNALDLHIKRIRRRLRPLGLTIRTAWGRGYVLDVDDRDPAH
;
A
#
# COMPACT_ATOMS: atom_id res chain seq x y z
N MET A 1 10.80 20.57 -6.86
CA MET A 1 10.34 19.18 -7.12
C MET A 1 10.62 18.36 -5.85
N GLN A 2 9.66 18.34 -4.88
CA GLN A 2 9.84 17.65 -3.62
C GLN A 2 9.55 16.17 -3.84
N GLN A 3 10.54 15.33 -3.57
CA GLN A 3 10.44 13.88 -3.54
C GLN A 3 9.39 13.49 -2.48
N PHE A 4 8.27 12.89 -2.93
CA PHE A 4 7.35 12.19 -2.03
C PHE A 4 8.09 10.99 -1.46
N SER A 5 8.47 11.11 -0.20
CA SER A 5 9.08 10.04 0.57
C SER A 5 8.16 8.84 0.66
N LEU A 6 8.76 7.66 0.68
CA LEU A 6 8.13 6.35 0.57
C LEU A 6 6.96 6.13 1.56
N LYS A 7 5.96 5.34 1.17
CA LYS A 7 4.72 4.97 1.91
C LYS A 7 4.87 4.56 3.40
N ARG A 8 6.07 4.47 3.94
CA ARG A 8 6.36 4.18 5.35
C ARG A 8 6.66 5.40 6.20
N ASP A 9 6.91 6.55 5.56
CA ASP A 9 7.18 7.79 6.28
C ASP A 9 5.87 8.50 6.56
N VAL A 10 5.70 8.90 7.82
CA VAL A 10 4.54 9.66 8.25
C VAL A 10 4.73 11.10 7.79
N ASN A 11 3.82 11.61 6.98
CA ASN A 11 3.81 13.02 6.59
C ASN A 11 3.30 13.85 7.76
N ILE A 12 4.08 14.80 8.21
CA ILE A 12 3.71 15.72 9.27
C ILE A 12 3.16 16.98 8.61
N LEU A 13 1.91 17.32 8.91
CA LEU A 13 1.17 18.42 8.30
C LEU A 13 0.60 19.34 9.37
N ARG A 14 0.64 20.64 9.16
CA ARG A 14 -0.02 21.62 10.04
C ARG A 14 -1.51 21.69 9.71
N TRP A 15 -2.33 21.58 10.74
CA TRP A 15 -3.78 21.72 10.58
C TRP A 15 -4.27 23.02 11.22
N PRO A 16 -5.12 23.82 10.50
CA PRO A 16 -5.70 23.58 9.16
C PRO A 16 -4.84 24.10 7.98
N ALA A 17 -3.69 24.72 8.23
CA ALA A 17 -2.89 25.45 7.23
C ALA A 17 -2.48 24.62 6.00
N GLU A 18 -2.29 23.30 6.16
CA GLU A 18 -1.89 22.40 5.07
C GLU A 18 -3.03 21.41 4.66
N SER A 19 -4.28 21.88 4.67
CA SER A 19 -5.45 21.07 4.27
C SER A 19 -5.34 20.50 2.86
N ASP A 20 -4.80 21.26 1.90
CA ASP A 20 -4.62 20.78 0.52
C ASP A 20 -3.62 19.61 0.45
N ARG A 21 -2.52 19.70 1.22
CA ARG A 21 -1.56 18.59 1.34
C ARG A 21 -2.16 17.38 2.05
N ARG A 22 -3.07 17.59 3.02
CA ARG A 22 -3.82 16.52 3.65
C ARG A 22 -4.62 15.73 2.62
N GLU A 23 -5.39 16.41 1.76
CA GLU A 23 -6.19 15.77 0.71
C GLU A 23 -5.29 15.05 -0.31
N LEU A 24 -4.17 15.64 -0.68
CA LEU A 24 -3.20 14.98 -1.57
C LEU A 24 -2.63 13.71 -0.93
N CYS A 25 -2.24 13.74 0.33
CA CYS A 25 -1.77 12.55 1.06
C CYS A 25 -2.87 11.50 1.16
N ARG A 26 -4.13 11.91 1.40
CA ARG A 26 -5.30 11.03 1.45
C ARG A 26 -5.52 10.33 0.10
N ALA A 27 -5.53 11.08 -1.00
CA ALA A 27 -5.70 10.53 -2.35
C ALA A 27 -4.61 9.49 -2.71
N HIS A 28 -3.40 9.66 -2.16
CA HIS A 28 -2.27 8.74 -2.38
C HIS A 28 -2.13 7.64 -1.31
N GLY A 29 -3.06 7.58 -0.33
CA GLY A 29 -3.01 6.60 0.75
C GLY A 29 -1.74 6.69 1.61
N LEU A 30 -1.24 7.91 1.85
CA LEU A 30 -0.03 8.15 2.64
C LEU A 30 -0.37 8.31 4.12
N LEU A 31 0.52 7.81 4.99
CA LEU A 31 0.44 8.04 6.43
C LEU A 31 0.63 9.52 6.72
N ARG A 32 -0.21 10.09 7.59
CA ARG A 32 -0.13 11.51 7.96
C ARG A 32 -0.49 11.76 9.41
N LEU A 33 0.30 12.58 10.05
CA LEU A 33 0.05 13.12 11.40
C LEU A 33 -0.23 14.60 11.28
N LEU A 34 -1.42 15.01 11.72
CA LEU A 34 -1.86 16.41 11.70
C LEU A 34 -1.46 17.08 13.00
N VAL A 35 -0.64 18.11 12.90
CA VAL A 35 -0.27 18.95 14.04
C VAL A 35 -1.30 20.07 14.16
N VAL A 36 -2.16 19.96 15.18
CA VAL A 36 -3.24 20.91 15.41
C VAL A 36 -2.71 22.09 16.23
N GLU A 37 -2.89 23.28 15.72
CA GLU A 37 -2.54 24.51 16.43
C GLU A 37 -3.51 24.72 17.62
N ARG A 38 -3.02 25.45 18.66
CA ARG A 38 -3.67 25.52 19.97
C ARG A 38 -5.15 25.91 19.91
N ASP A 39 -5.49 26.84 19.03
CA ASP A 39 -6.80 27.50 18.96
C ASP A 39 -7.73 26.90 17.87
N HIS A 40 -7.32 25.80 17.21
CA HIS A 40 -8.12 25.18 16.17
C HIS A 40 -8.76 23.87 16.64
N GLU A 41 -9.96 23.59 16.15
CA GLU A 41 -10.60 22.31 16.36
C GLU A 41 -9.85 21.18 15.62
N PRO A 42 -9.66 20.01 16.27
CA PRO A 42 -9.02 18.89 15.63
C PRO A 42 -9.91 18.34 14.52
N PRO A 43 -9.32 17.89 13.41
CA PRO A 43 -10.08 17.27 12.33
C PRO A 43 -10.62 15.90 12.75
N ILE A 44 -11.72 15.49 12.15
CA ILE A 44 -12.20 14.12 12.25
C ILE A 44 -11.30 13.24 11.38
N CYS A 45 -10.58 12.29 12.00
CA CYS A 45 -9.73 11.33 11.33
C CYS A 45 -10.48 10.00 11.15
N ALA A 46 -11.23 9.87 10.06
CA ALA A 46 -11.93 8.63 9.71
C ALA A 46 -11.02 7.59 9.02
N ASP A 47 -9.86 8.01 8.50
CA ASP A 47 -8.89 7.15 7.84
C ASP A 47 -7.87 6.62 8.86
N ILE A 48 -7.68 5.30 8.92
CA ILE A 48 -6.70 4.65 9.81
C ILE A 48 -5.26 5.11 9.58
N ARG A 49 -4.97 5.69 8.42
CA ARG A 49 -3.67 6.26 8.03
C ARG A 49 -3.50 7.70 8.50
N GLU A 50 -4.47 8.24 9.23
CA GLU A 50 -4.48 9.60 9.74
C GLU A 50 -4.61 9.62 11.25
N ASP A 51 -3.87 10.51 11.89
CA ASP A 51 -4.00 10.83 13.31
C ASP A 51 -3.66 12.30 13.52
N TRP A 52 -3.95 12.82 14.69
CA TRP A 52 -3.61 14.18 15.03
C TRP A 52 -2.98 14.30 16.42
N ILE A 53 -2.22 15.36 16.62
CA ILE A 53 -1.63 15.73 17.90
C ILE A 53 -1.75 17.24 18.08
N ARG A 54 -2.09 17.67 19.30
CA ARG A 54 -2.15 19.09 19.65
C ARG A 54 -0.82 19.56 20.24
N MET A 55 -0.36 20.73 19.83
CA MET A 55 0.82 21.36 20.40
C MET A 55 0.45 22.28 21.59
N PRO A 56 1.32 22.39 22.62
CA PRO A 56 2.60 21.69 22.79
C PRO A 56 2.44 20.22 23.17
N ALA A 57 3.23 19.37 22.57
CA ALA A 57 3.28 17.93 22.87
C ALA A 57 4.70 17.52 23.24
N THR A 58 4.83 16.51 24.10
CA THR A 58 6.16 15.96 24.40
C THR A 58 6.69 15.17 23.19
N ASN A 59 8.01 15.09 23.04
CA ASN A 59 8.62 14.28 21.99
C ASN A 59 8.18 12.79 22.12
N ARG A 60 7.99 12.32 23.34
CA ARG A 60 7.51 10.96 23.62
C ARG A 60 6.11 10.72 23.04
N ASP A 61 5.18 11.63 23.25
CA ASP A 61 3.81 11.53 22.74
C ASP A 61 3.79 11.61 21.21
N PHE A 62 4.61 12.51 20.66
CA PHE A 62 4.76 12.66 19.22
C PHE A 62 5.28 11.37 18.56
N GLN A 63 6.34 10.77 19.12
CA GLN A 63 6.89 9.51 18.62
C GLN A 63 5.91 8.34 18.81
N ALA A 64 5.16 8.31 19.91
CA ALA A 64 4.12 7.30 20.14
C ALA A 64 3.02 7.34 19.08
N ARG A 65 2.56 8.54 18.67
CA ARG A 65 1.57 8.72 17.60
C ARG A 65 2.10 8.27 16.25
N ILE A 66 3.36 8.61 15.92
CA ILE A 66 4.03 8.14 14.70
C ILE A 66 4.14 6.62 14.69
N ALA A 67 4.54 6.00 15.80
CA ALA A 67 4.63 4.55 15.93
C ALA A 67 3.26 3.88 15.76
N ALA A 68 2.21 4.44 16.36
CA ALA A 68 0.83 3.96 16.22
C ALA A 68 0.32 4.08 14.77
N LEU A 69 0.61 5.19 14.09
CA LEU A 69 0.28 5.36 12.66
C LEU A 69 1.02 4.34 11.78
N ARG A 70 2.30 4.12 12.05
CA ARG A 70 3.09 3.10 11.34
C ARG A 70 2.55 1.70 11.57
N ALA A 71 2.17 1.38 12.81
CA ALA A 71 1.57 0.10 13.16
C ALA A 71 0.22 -0.09 12.48
N ARG A 72 -0.66 0.90 12.50
CA ARG A 72 -1.97 0.89 11.83
C ARG A 72 -1.84 0.89 10.31
N GLY A 73 -1.01 1.77 9.76
CA GLY A 73 -0.77 1.87 8.32
C GLY A 73 0.12 0.75 7.76
N GLY A 74 0.87 0.07 8.64
CA GLY A 74 1.59 -1.15 8.38
C GLY A 74 0.78 -2.41 8.70
N SER A 75 -0.48 -2.28 9.14
CA SER A 75 -1.45 -3.38 9.30
C SER A 75 -1.95 -3.94 7.98
N GLY A 76 -1.64 -3.31 6.85
CA GLY A 76 -1.37 -4.06 5.65
C GLY A 76 -0.09 -4.86 5.87
N THR A 77 -0.12 -5.88 6.71
CA THR A 77 0.96 -6.86 6.79
C THR A 77 1.29 -7.23 5.35
N ARG A 78 2.56 -7.03 4.99
CA ARG A 78 3.02 -7.41 3.65
C ARG A 78 2.55 -8.84 3.41
N PRO A 79 1.82 -9.12 2.34
CA PRO A 79 1.35 -10.47 2.11
C PRO A 79 2.55 -11.41 2.01
N GLN A 80 2.39 -12.62 2.52
CA GLN A 80 3.42 -13.67 2.52
C GLN A 80 3.00 -14.78 1.58
N LEU A 81 3.91 -15.20 0.73
CA LEU A 81 3.74 -16.34 -0.16
C LEU A 81 4.71 -17.42 0.28
N ASP A 82 4.19 -18.59 0.61
CA ASP A 82 5.00 -19.75 0.97
C ASP A 82 5.42 -20.57 -0.27
N GLN A 83 6.24 -21.61 -0.03
CA GLN A 83 6.76 -22.48 -1.08
C GLN A 83 5.68 -23.34 -1.72
N ASP A 84 4.57 -23.59 -1.02
CA ASP A 84 3.44 -24.38 -1.48
C ASP A 84 2.45 -23.55 -2.32
N GLY A 85 2.75 -22.28 -2.57
CA GLY A 85 1.90 -21.38 -3.35
C GLY A 85 0.69 -20.88 -2.57
N ILE A 86 0.76 -20.84 -1.23
CA ILE A 86 -0.27 -20.25 -0.39
C ILE A 86 0.09 -18.80 -0.08
N LEU A 87 -0.73 -17.89 -0.58
CA LEU A 87 -0.64 -16.47 -0.28
C LEU A 87 -1.45 -16.15 0.98
N ARG A 88 -0.81 -15.53 1.98
CA ARG A 88 -1.42 -15.15 3.26
C ARG A 88 -1.40 -13.63 3.42
N HIS A 89 -2.49 -13.08 3.94
CA HIS A 89 -2.58 -11.68 4.34
C HIS A 89 -3.50 -11.54 5.56
N GLY A 90 -2.94 -11.08 6.68
CA GLY A 90 -3.64 -11.11 7.96
C GLY A 90 -4.01 -12.55 8.35
N ARG A 91 -5.29 -12.79 8.61
CA ARG A 91 -5.84 -14.12 8.99
C ARG A 91 -6.37 -14.91 7.78
N ARG A 92 -6.29 -14.36 6.58
CA ARG A 92 -6.85 -14.94 5.35
C ARG A 92 -5.75 -15.54 4.48
N SER A 93 -6.08 -16.59 3.73
CA SER A 93 -5.15 -17.23 2.79
C SER A 93 -5.86 -17.69 1.53
N VAL A 94 -5.10 -17.82 0.44
CA VAL A 94 -5.58 -18.34 -0.84
C VAL A 94 -4.46 -19.08 -1.56
N ALA A 95 -4.79 -20.18 -2.23
CA ALA A 95 -3.85 -20.87 -3.10
C ALA A 95 -3.74 -20.15 -4.45
N VAL A 96 -2.50 -20.06 -4.97
CA VAL A 96 -2.20 -19.48 -6.28
C VAL A 96 -1.45 -20.46 -7.16
N SER A 97 -1.58 -20.33 -8.48
CA SER A 97 -0.83 -21.20 -9.41
C SER A 97 0.67 -20.82 -9.45
N PRO A 98 1.55 -21.72 -9.94
CA PRO A 98 2.99 -21.44 -10.02
C PRO A 98 3.31 -20.15 -10.81
N SER A 99 2.63 -19.90 -11.92
CA SER A 99 2.81 -18.67 -12.71
C SER A 99 2.34 -17.42 -11.97
N GLU A 100 1.22 -17.52 -11.23
CA GLU A 100 0.73 -16.44 -10.37
C GLU A 100 1.68 -16.18 -9.20
N ALA A 101 2.25 -17.25 -8.61
CA ALA A 101 3.20 -17.17 -7.51
C ALA A 101 4.46 -16.39 -7.93
N ARG A 102 5.02 -16.66 -9.10
CA ARG A 102 6.18 -15.92 -9.63
C ARG A 102 5.92 -14.41 -9.74
N LEU A 103 4.78 -14.01 -10.31
CA LEU A 103 4.40 -12.59 -10.38
C LEU A 103 4.19 -11.99 -9.01
N LEU A 104 3.53 -12.73 -8.11
CA LEU A 104 3.27 -12.28 -6.75
C LEU A 104 4.57 -12.10 -5.94
N GLN A 105 5.59 -12.93 -6.13
CA GLN A 105 6.89 -12.76 -5.48
C GLN A 105 7.48 -11.37 -5.77
N LEU A 106 7.48 -10.94 -7.06
CA LEU A 106 7.96 -9.62 -7.42
C LEU A 106 7.07 -8.50 -6.87
N LEU A 107 5.74 -8.65 -7.01
CA LEU A 107 4.77 -7.68 -6.53
C LEU A 107 4.84 -7.52 -5.00
N ILE A 108 5.01 -8.61 -4.25
CA ILE A 108 5.20 -8.61 -2.80
C ILE A 108 6.53 -7.93 -2.44
N LYS A 109 7.61 -8.25 -3.14
CA LYS A 109 8.91 -7.60 -2.94
C LYS A 109 8.80 -6.08 -3.11
N ARG A 110 7.94 -5.62 -4.01
CA ARG A 110 7.66 -4.21 -4.30
C ARG A 110 6.32 -3.74 -3.72
N PHE A 111 5.82 -4.36 -2.67
CA PHE A 111 4.53 -4.02 -2.06
C PHE A 111 4.39 -2.51 -1.82
N GLY A 112 3.31 -1.92 -2.32
CA GLY A 112 3.08 -0.49 -2.30
C GLY A 112 3.90 0.33 -3.30
N ARG A 113 4.73 -0.30 -4.15
CA ARG A 113 5.56 0.35 -5.18
C ARG A 113 5.24 -0.21 -6.55
N ILE A 114 5.62 0.54 -7.60
CA ILE A 114 5.45 0.09 -8.98
C ILE A 114 6.42 -1.06 -9.27
N ALA A 115 5.88 -2.17 -9.76
CA ALA A 115 6.62 -3.20 -10.48
C ALA A 115 6.46 -2.94 -11.98
N ALA A 116 7.57 -2.76 -12.69
CA ALA A 116 7.54 -2.45 -14.11
C ALA A 116 6.97 -3.61 -14.94
N ARG A 117 6.31 -3.30 -16.07
CA ARG A 117 5.72 -4.34 -16.94
C ARG A 117 6.79 -5.28 -17.48
N GLU A 118 7.95 -4.75 -17.86
CA GLU A 118 9.08 -5.51 -18.40
C GLU A 118 9.62 -6.48 -17.35
N GLU A 119 9.79 -6.04 -16.09
CA GLU A 119 10.21 -6.92 -15.00
C GLU A 119 9.20 -8.06 -14.76
N LEU A 120 7.90 -7.75 -14.74
CA LEU A 120 6.85 -8.75 -14.56
C LEU A 120 6.79 -9.74 -15.73
N ARG A 121 7.03 -9.28 -16.94
CA ARG A 121 7.12 -10.16 -18.13
C ARG A 121 8.33 -11.08 -18.04
N ALA A 122 9.48 -10.57 -17.62
CA ALA A 122 10.69 -11.38 -17.41
C ALA A 122 10.45 -12.52 -16.38
N TYR A 123 9.68 -12.23 -15.31
CA TYR A 123 9.30 -13.26 -14.32
C TYR A 123 8.31 -14.31 -14.84
N LEU A 124 7.57 -14.01 -15.91
CA LEU A 124 6.68 -14.99 -16.58
C LEU A 124 7.40 -15.81 -17.64
N SER A 125 8.54 -15.32 -18.12
CA SER A 125 9.26 -16.00 -19.21
C SER A 125 9.83 -17.31 -18.69
N GLU A 126 9.46 -18.41 -19.35
CA GLU A 126 10.06 -19.72 -19.20
C GLU A 126 10.90 -20.01 -20.46
N ASP A 127 12.08 -20.58 -20.29
CA ASP A 127 12.96 -21.07 -21.37
C ASP A 127 13.31 -20.01 -22.45
N GLY A 128 13.53 -18.76 -22.04
CA GLY A 128 13.97 -17.71 -22.96
C GLY A 128 12.87 -17.15 -23.88
N ARG A 129 11.64 -17.61 -23.77
CA ARG A 129 10.49 -17.06 -24.50
C ARG A 129 9.85 -15.93 -23.70
N GLU A 130 9.93 -14.70 -24.21
CA GLU A 130 9.23 -13.56 -23.57
C GLU A 130 7.72 -13.80 -23.53
N ALA A 131 7.15 -13.67 -22.31
CA ALA A 131 5.70 -13.69 -22.16
C ALA A 131 5.07 -12.54 -22.96
N SER A 132 4.02 -12.84 -23.74
CA SER A 132 3.30 -11.82 -24.50
C SER A 132 2.65 -10.76 -23.57
N ARG A 133 2.41 -9.56 -24.11
CA ARG A 133 1.70 -8.50 -23.36
C ARG A 133 0.34 -8.99 -22.85
N ASN A 134 -0.39 -9.73 -23.68
CA ASN A 134 -1.70 -10.28 -23.35
C ASN A 134 -1.64 -11.34 -22.24
N ALA A 135 -0.56 -12.13 -22.19
CA ALA A 135 -0.37 -13.14 -21.15
C ALA A 135 -0.23 -12.48 -19.75
N LEU A 136 0.57 -11.42 -19.64
CA LEU A 136 0.71 -10.68 -18.39
C LEU A 136 -0.64 -10.11 -17.92
N ASP A 137 -1.38 -9.46 -18.81
CA ASP A 137 -2.67 -8.83 -18.45
C ASP A 137 -3.69 -9.89 -18.02
N LEU A 138 -3.68 -11.07 -18.63
CA LEU A 138 -4.55 -12.18 -18.23
C LEU A 138 -4.18 -12.71 -16.84
N HIS A 139 -2.89 -12.87 -16.54
CA HIS A 139 -2.42 -13.26 -15.19
C HIS A 139 -2.79 -12.21 -14.15
N ILE A 140 -2.56 -10.93 -14.42
CA ILE A 140 -2.96 -9.83 -13.52
C ILE A 140 -4.47 -9.86 -13.24
N LYS A 141 -5.30 -10.10 -14.27
CA LYS A 141 -6.76 -10.24 -14.10
C LYS A 141 -7.13 -11.39 -13.17
N ARG A 142 -6.47 -12.56 -13.33
CA ARG A 142 -6.70 -13.74 -12.48
C ARG A 142 -6.24 -13.49 -11.04
N ILE A 143 -5.04 -12.92 -10.86
CA ILE A 143 -4.51 -12.57 -9.54
C ILE A 143 -5.43 -11.58 -8.82
N ARG A 144 -5.91 -10.53 -9.48
CA ARG A 144 -6.88 -9.57 -8.89
C ARG A 144 -8.08 -10.28 -8.28
N ARG A 145 -8.65 -11.28 -8.97
CA ARG A 145 -9.80 -12.04 -8.46
C ARG A 145 -9.44 -12.82 -7.19
N ARG A 146 -8.24 -13.41 -7.13
CA ARG A 146 -7.77 -14.17 -5.96
C ARG A 146 -7.41 -13.29 -4.78
N LEU A 147 -6.98 -12.05 -5.03
CA LEU A 147 -6.58 -11.10 -4.00
C LEU A 147 -7.78 -10.48 -3.25
N ARG A 148 -8.95 -10.39 -3.87
CA ARG A 148 -10.15 -9.81 -3.27
C ARG A 148 -10.47 -10.37 -1.87
N PRO A 149 -10.54 -11.70 -1.67
CA PRO A 149 -10.82 -12.26 -0.34
C PRO A 149 -9.77 -11.91 0.71
N LEU A 150 -8.57 -11.51 0.30
CA LEU A 150 -7.48 -11.14 1.17
C LEU A 150 -7.46 -9.64 1.53
N GLY A 151 -8.39 -8.84 1.02
CA GLY A 151 -8.35 -7.39 1.15
C GLY A 151 -7.15 -6.75 0.45
N LEU A 152 -6.71 -7.37 -0.65
CA LEU A 152 -5.60 -6.88 -1.48
C LEU A 152 -6.08 -6.53 -2.88
N THR A 153 -5.42 -5.57 -3.50
CA THR A 153 -5.71 -5.15 -4.87
C THR A 153 -4.43 -4.94 -5.69
N ILE A 154 -4.52 -5.08 -7.01
CA ILE A 154 -3.48 -4.64 -7.94
C ILE A 154 -3.99 -3.44 -8.72
N ARG A 155 -3.38 -2.27 -8.50
CA ARG A 155 -3.67 -1.05 -9.27
C ARG A 155 -2.77 -0.97 -10.50
N THR A 156 -3.32 -0.44 -11.59
CA THR A 156 -2.55 -0.15 -12.81
C THR A 156 -1.90 1.22 -12.68
N ALA A 157 -0.58 1.29 -12.82
CA ALA A 157 0.15 2.53 -13.02
C ALA A 157 0.34 2.70 -14.54
N TRP A 158 -0.52 3.52 -15.17
CA TRP A 158 -0.58 3.68 -16.61
C TRP A 158 0.79 3.94 -17.23
N GLY A 159 1.12 3.19 -18.29
CA GLY A 159 2.41 3.28 -18.98
C GLY A 159 3.64 2.79 -18.19
N ARG A 160 3.49 2.44 -16.89
CA ARG A 160 4.63 2.14 -16.01
C ARG A 160 4.61 0.70 -15.46
N GLY A 161 3.45 0.15 -15.09
CA GLY A 161 3.37 -1.18 -14.50
C GLY A 161 2.19 -1.36 -13.57
N TYR A 162 2.40 -2.15 -12.51
CA TYR A 162 1.38 -2.52 -11.54
C TYR A 162 1.87 -2.31 -10.11
N VAL A 163 0.94 -2.05 -9.20
CA VAL A 163 1.19 -1.86 -7.76
C VAL A 163 0.29 -2.81 -6.98
N LEU A 164 0.87 -3.72 -6.20
CA LEU A 164 0.14 -4.51 -5.21
C LEU A 164 -0.02 -3.68 -3.94
N ASP A 165 -1.24 -3.56 -3.45
CA ASP A 165 -1.58 -2.76 -2.27
C ASP A 165 -2.77 -3.35 -1.51
N VAL A 166 -3.06 -2.83 -0.33
CA VAL A 166 -4.29 -3.14 0.40
C VAL A 166 -5.48 -2.54 -0.35
N ASP A 167 -6.59 -3.26 -0.37
CA ASP A 167 -7.85 -2.74 -0.92
C ASP A 167 -8.56 -1.90 0.15
N ASP A 168 -8.53 -0.59 -0.02
CA ASP A 168 -9.16 0.38 0.91
C ASP A 168 -10.71 0.33 0.89
N ARG A 169 -11.29 -0.49 0.02
CA ARG A 169 -12.74 -0.67 -0.14
C ARG A 169 -13.28 -1.91 0.61
N ASP A 170 -12.41 -2.69 1.24
CA ASP A 170 -12.85 -3.83 2.04
C ASP A 170 -13.34 -3.32 3.41
N PRO A 171 -14.66 -3.41 3.73
CA PRO A 171 -15.24 -2.93 5.00
C PRO A 171 -14.83 -3.78 6.22
N ALA A 172 -13.97 -4.78 6.06
CA ALA A 172 -13.55 -5.70 7.13
C ALA A 172 -12.25 -5.27 7.83
N HIS A 173 -11.88 -3.98 7.70
CA HIS A 173 -10.74 -3.40 8.45
C HIS A 173 -11.19 -2.14 9.17
#